data_b051041f3fff249af2bf4928d0c64365
#
_entry.id   b051041f3fff249af2bf4928d0c64365
#
_cell.length_a   1.000
_cell.length_b   1.000
_cell.length_c   1.000
_cell.angle_alpha   90.00
_cell.angle_beta   90.00
_cell.angle_gamma   90.00
#
_symmetry.space_group_name_H-M   'P 1'
#
loop_
_entity.id
_entity.type
_entity.pdbx_description
1 polymer ?
#
loop_
_entity_poly.entity_id
_entity_poly.type
_entity_poly.pdbx_seq_one_letter_code
_entity_poly.pdbx_strand_id
1 'polypeptide(L)'
;MTRLLSRPIAPRSLLALLAAILLFAGSKALAQCPTTELVSGLRMPLGIARSDQGNLIVGETGTSEPNTGRISIVDPDGGRRTLLDGLPSGINDVGEPSGPAGVFLRGRTLYVVLGVGDSVLPGPVSNPDVSSPIFSSVLAIHFSAFVEKTTEGWTLSPDDYEALADGEALTLWNGAGERITVALVADFPDLTVDPTSPNGLRQSNPFDLVVLGSKVYVTDGARNLVWQADIDSGAFSPLAAFPTIANPLPFGPPVVEAVPTGIARSDGRLLVTLFRGFPFPAGTSVVVEIDPRTGSQNTYIDELTSAIDVLPTNHSGDLVLEFSTDFLAPEPGRLQLFETPDDDPPTLVADCLFAPTSMALDEAAGLLYVTELAGGRIVTIELDP
;
A
#
# COMPACT_ATOMS: atom_id res chain seq x y z
N MET A 1 -27.03 -36.27 -33.54
CA MET A 1 -27.16 -35.01 -32.74
C MET A 1 -26.10 -35.03 -31.63
N THR A 2 -24.91 -34.55 -31.92
CA THR A 2 -23.74 -34.59 -31.03
C THR A 2 -23.56 -33.23 -30.46
N ARG A 3 -23.79 -33.06 -29.15
CA ARG A 3 -23.56 -31.81 -28.43
C ARG A 3 -22.05 -31.67 -28.18
N LEU A 4 -21.45 -30.66 -28.80
CA LEU A 4 -20.15 -30.16 -28.46
C LEU A 4 -20.25 -29.34 -27.18
N LEU A 5 -19.71 -29.86 -26.09
CA LEU A 5 -19.47 -29.14 -24.85
C LEU A 5 -18.24 -28.28 -25.03
N SER A 6 -18.44 -26.96 -25.15
CA SER A 6 -17.38 -25.99 -25.04
C SER A 6 -16.86 -25.95 -23.60
N ARG A 7 -15.60 -26.38 -23.38
CA ARG A 7 -14.91 -26.20 -22.10
C ARG A 7 -14.53 -24.74 -21.95
N PRO A 8 -14.75 -24.09 -20.78
CA PRO A 8 -14.22 -22.78 -20.51
C PRO A 8 -12.69 -22.88 -20.41
N ILE A 9 -11.99 -21.98 -21.10
CA ILE A 9 -10.55 -21.81 -20.98
C ILE A 9 -10.32 -21.11 -19.64
N ALA A 10 -9.80 -21.85 -18.67
CA ALA A 10 -9.39 -21.26 -17.39
C ALA A 10 -8.19 -20.34 -17.61
N PRO A 11 -8.13 -19.17 -17.01
CA PRO A 11 -6.97 -18.30 -17.07
C PRO A 11 -5.86 -18.89 -16.20
N ARG A 12 -4.99 -19.69 -16.82
CA ARG A 12 -3.81 -20.31 -16.18
C ARG A 12 -2.59 -19.38 -16.08
N SER A 13 -2.75 -18.09 -16.39
CA SER A 13 -1.63 -17.20 -16.68
C SER A 13 -1.18 -16.30 -15.52
N LEU A 14 -1.95 -16.10 -14.44
CA LEU A 14 -1.54 -15.21 -13.35
C LEU A 14 -0.65 -15.89 -12.29
N LEU A 15 -0.85 -17.16 -12.01
CA LEU A 15 0.02 -17.87 -11.03
C LEU A 15 1.47 -18.01 -11.49
N ALA A 16 1.74 -17.86 -12.79
CA ALA A 16 3.10 -17.90 -13.33
C ALA A 16 3.86 -16.58 -13.11
N LEU A 17 3.17 -15.46 -12.87
CA LEU A 17 3.82 -14.14 -12.80
C LEU A 17 4.50 -13.89 -11.45
N LEU A 18 3.88 -14.21 -10.33
CA LEU A 18 4.53 -14.06 -9.01
C LEU A 18 5.64 -15.10 -8.78
N ALA A 19 5.51 -16.31 -9.32
CA ALA A 19 6.57 -17.31 -9.27
C ALA A 19 7.74 -17.00 -10.22
N ALA A 20 7.53 -16.22 -11.29
CA ALA A 20 8.57 -15.83 -12.24
C ALA A 20 9.50 -14.71 -11.69
N ILE A 21 9.05 -13.92 -10.72
CA ILE A 21 9.89 -12.89 -10.07
C ILE A 21 11.09 -13.52 -9.33
N LEU A 22 11.03 -14.79 -8.98
CA LEU A 22 12.08 -15.49 -8.22
C LEU A 22 13.17 -16.18 -9.06
N LEU A 23 13.16 -16.13 -10.39
CA LEU A 23 14.01 -17.03 -11.22
C LEU A 23 14.89 -16.39 -12.30
N PHE A 24 14.94 -15.08 -12.49
CA PHE A 24 15.80 -14.48 -13.51
C PHE A 24 16.73 -13.38 -12.97
N ALA A 25 17.81 -13.79 -12.31
CA ALA A 25 19.04 -13.00 -12.22
C ALA A 25 19.85 -13.17 -13.52
N GLY A 26 19.42 -12.58 -14.60
CA GLY A 26 20.24 -12.37 -15.77
C GLY A 26 21.18 -11.20 -15.49
N SER A 27 22.48 -11.46 -15.39
CA SER A 27 23.53 -10.44 -15.18
C SER A 27 23.67 -9.50 -16.38
N LYS A 28 22.78 -8.49 -16.49
CA LYS A 28 23.20 -7.20 -17.05
C LYS A 28 24.06 -6.56 -15.95
N ALA A 29 25.22 -5.98 -16.31
CA ALA A 29 25.96 -5.15 -15.39
C ALA A 29 25.01 -4.04 -14.96
N LEU A 30 24.45 -4.17 -13.75
CA LEU A 30 23.58 -3.17 -13.14
C LEU A 30 24.44 -1.91 -13.02
N ALA A 31 23.99 -0.79 -13.57
CA ALA A 31 24.44 0.50 -13.13
C ALA A 31 24.40 0.46 -11.60
N GLN A 32 25.45 0.95 -10.94
CA GLN A 32 25.58 0.85 -9.48
C GLN A 32 24.33 1.51 -8.88
N CYS A 33 23.45 0.70 -8.30
CA CYS A 33 22.22 1.18 -7.71
C CYS A 33 22.56 2.11 -6.56
N PRO A 34 22.07 3.36 -6.50
CA PRO A 34 22.43 4.31 -5.45
C PRO A 34 21.75 3.96 -4.12
N THR A 35 21.55 2.70 -3.83
CA THR A 35 20.85 2.23 -2.63
C THR A 35 21.77 1.52 -1.67
N THR A 36 21.52 1.72 -0.37
CA THR A 36 22.14 0.95 0.71
C THR A 36 21.04 0.22 1.49
N GLU A 37 21.23 -1.08 1.76
CA GLU A 37 20.30 -1.83 2.60
C GLU A 37 20.41 -1.36 4.04
N LEU A 38 19.28 -0.92 4.63
CA LEU A 38 19.18 -0.58 6.05
C LEU A 38 18.81 -1.80 6.89
N VAL A 39 17.80 -2.55 6.47
CA VAL A 39 17.29 -3.72 7.17
C VAL A 39 16.63 -4.67 6.19
N SER A 40 16.73 -5.97 6.42
CA SER A 40 16.08 -7.03 5.65
C SER A 40 15.33 -8.03 6.54
N GLY A 41 14.66 -9.00 5.93
CA GLY A 41 13.84 -10.00 6.62
C GLY A 41 12.49 -9.45 7.11
N LEU A 42 11.98 -8.41 6.48
CA LEU A 42 10.62 -7.93 6.65
C LEU A 42 9.63 -8.85 5.90
N ARG A 43 8.40 -8.95 6.43
CA ARG A 43 7.33 -9.80 5.86
C ARG A 43 6.51 -9.01 4.85
N MET A 44 6.99 -8.85 3.61
CA MET A 44 6.33 -8.09 2.55
C MET A 44 5.96 -6.66 3.00
N PRO A 45 6.94 -5.76 3.22
CA PRO A 45 6.68 -4.39 3.67
C PRO A 45 5.95 -3.60 2.58
N LEU A 46 4.86 -2.91 2.93
CA LEU A 46 4.11 -2.05 2.03
C LEU A 46 4.24 -0.57 2.40
N GLY A 47 3.83 -0.19 3.60
CA GLY A 47 3.82 1.19 4.04
C GLY A 47 4.98 1.52 4.98
N ILE A 48 5.47 2.76 4.93
CA ILE A 48 6.52 3.27 5.82
C ILE A 48 6.19 4.69 6.26
N ALA A 49 6.40 4.97 7.55
CA ALA A 49 6.31 6.32 8.11
C ALA A 49 7.51 6.59 9.02
N ARG A 50 8.03 7.82 8.99
CA ARG A 50 9.10 8.23 9.88
C ARG A 50 8.56 8.94 11.12
N SER A 51 9.05 8.58 12.30
CA SER A 51 8.67 9.22 13.56
C SER A 51 9.53 10.46 13.85
N ASP A 52 9.05 11.29 14.79
CA ASP A 52 9.80 12.43 15.33
C ASP A 52 11.03 12.01 16.15
N GLN A 53 11.17 10.73 16.48
CA GLN A 53 12.33 10.15 17.14
C GLN A 53 13.36 9.58 16.15
N GLY A 54 13.08 9.68 14.85
CA GLY A 54 13.96 9.19 13.77
C GLY A 54 13.78 7.71 13.44
N ASN A 55 12.88 6.99 14.14
CA ASN A 55 12.58 5.60 13.78
C ASN A 55 11.63 5.54 12.58
N LEU A 56 11.70 4.45 11.86
CA LEU A 56 10.74 4.09 10.81
C LEU A 56 9.70 3.13 11.39
N ILE A 57 8.43 3.37 11.06
CA ILE A 57 7.32 2.49 11.39
C ILE A 57 6.82 1.87 10.11
N VAL A 58 6.81 0.55 10.04
CA VAL A 58 6.63 -0.22 8.81
C VAL A 58 5.42 -1.13 8.93
N GLY A 59 4.50 -1.00 7.97
CA GLY A 59 3.42 -1.96 7.74
C GLY A 59 3.94 -3.14 6.94
N GLU A 60 3.88 -4.33 7.52
CA GLU A 60 4.25 -5.59 6.87
C GLU A 60 2.99 -6.42 6.64
N THR A 61 2.66 -6.71 5.39
CA THR A 61 1.43 -7.46 5.06
C THR A 61 1.42 -8.87 5.61
N GLY A 62 2.57 -9.41 5.98
CA GLY A 62 2.69 -10.76 6.52
C GLY A 62 3.27 -11.76 5.53
N THR A 63 2.85 -13.00 5.66
CA THR A 63 3.26 -14.12 4.80
C THR A 63 2.02 -14.74 4.13
N SER A 64 2.17 -15.89 3.47
CA SER A 64 1.04 -16.69 2.99
C SER A 64 0.20 -17.32 4.12
N GLU A 65 0.75 -17.36 5.33
CA GLU A 65 0.02 -17.87 6.50
C GLU A 65 -0.92 -16.78 7.05
N PRO A 66 -2.12 -17.14 7.50
CA PRO A 66 -3.08 -16.20 8.09
C PRO A 66 -2.52 -15.51 9.34
N ASN A 67 -2.96 -14.27 9.57
CA ASN A 67 -2.68 -13.52 10.81
C ASN A 67 -1.19 -13.35 11.11
N THR A 68 -0.38 -13.19 10.08
CA THR A 68 1.07 -12.93 10.19
C THR A 68 1.44 -11.49 9.88
N GLY A 69 0.44 -10.62 9.66
CA GLY A 69 0.62 -9.19 9.48
C GLY A 69 1.25 -8.53 10.70
N ARG A 70 2.09 -7.52 10.49
CA ARG A 70 2.88 -6.93 11.56
C ARG A 70 3.13 -5.44 11.35
N ILE A 71 3.25 -4.70 12.46
CA ILE A 71 3.84 -3.37 12.49
C ILE A 71 5.20 -3.47 13.16
N SER A 72 6.25 -3.08 12.45
CA SER A 72 7.61 -3.02 12.96
C SER A 72 8.09 -1.60 13.21
N ILE A 73 8.98 -1.44 14.17
CA ILE A 73 9.78 -0.23 14.39
C ILE A 73 11.22 -0.56 14.00
N VAL A 74 11.79 0.22 13.11
CA VAL A 74 13.18 0.10 12.66
C VAL A 74 13.92 1.37 13.09
N ASP A 75 15.00 1.24 13.84
CA ASP A 75 15.80 2.37 14.24
C ASP A 75 16.78 2.80 13.11
N PRO A 76 17.41 3.98 13.22
CA PRO A 76 18.31 4.47 12.17
C PRO A 76 19.53 3.59 11.88
N ASP A 77 19.88 2.70 12.79
CA ASP A 77 21.00 1.75 12.66
C ASP A 77 20.52 0.39 12.07
N GLY A 78 19.22 0.25 11.71
CA GLY A 78 18.63 -0.96 11.15
C GLY A 78 18.18 -1.98 12.21
N GLY A 79 18.26 -1.66 13.49
CA GLY A 79 17.71 -2.51 14.55
C GLY A 79 16.18 -2.57 14.49
N ARG A 80 15.61 -3.77 14.47
CA ARG A 80 14.16 -3.97 14.31
C ARG A 80 13.51 -4.47 15.60
N ARG A 81 12.37 -3.87 15.96
CA ARG A 81 11.47 -4.29 17.02
C ARG A 81 10.06 -4.48 16.48
N THR A 82 9.30 -5.38 17.04
CA THR A 82 7.87 -5.51 16.76
C THR A 82 7.09 -4.52 17.62
N LEU A 83 6.18 -3.74 17.02
CA LEU A 83 5.20 -2.97 17.77
C LEU A 83 3.93 -3.80 17.97
N LEU A 84 3.37 -4.35 16.90
CA LEU A 84 2.15 -5.17 16.95
C LEU A 84 2.26 -6.29 15.93
N ASP A 85 2.06 -7.51 16.35
CA ASP A 85 2.03 -8.74 15.52
C ASP A 85 0.61 -9.34 15.54
N GLY A 86 0.39 -10.36 14.74
CA GLY A 86 -0.89 -11.04 14.68
C GLY A 86 -1.99 -10.21 14.00
N LEU A 87 -1.67 -9.27 13.13
CA LEU A 87 -2.66 -8.56 12.33
C LEU A 87 -3.19 -9.47 11.22
N PRO A 88 -4.48 -9.34 10.84
CA PRO A 88 -5.04 -10.10 9.72
C PRO A 88 -4.17 -9.98 8.48
N SER A 89 -3.92 -11.11 7.83
CA SER A 89 -3.11 -11.17 6.61
C SER A 89 -3.36 -12.47 5.87
N GLY A 90 -2.93 -12.52 4.61
CA GLY A 90 -3.02 -13.71 3.77
C GLY A 90 -2.79 -13.38 2.30
N ILE A 91 -3.22 -14.28 1.44
CA ILE A 91 -3.19 -14.10 -0.01
C ILE A 91 -4.64 -13.95 -0.49
N ASN A 92 -4.94 -12.86 -1.17
CA ASN A 92 -6.28 -12.61 -1.69
C ASN A 92 -6.63 -13.50 -2.91
N ASP A 93 -7.84 -13.37 -3.43
CA ASP A 93 -8.38 -14.21 -4.51
C ASP A 93 -7.67 -14.01 -5.88
N VAL A 94 -6.90 -12.95 -6.03
CA VAL A 94 -6.07 -12.71 -7.24
C VAL A 94 -4.60 -13.10 -7.04
N GLY A 95 -4.22 -13.59 -5.86
CA GLY A 95 -2.87 -14.06 -5.54
C GLY A 95 -1.94 -12.98 -5.00
N GLU A 96 -2.47 -11.85 -4.56
CA GLU A 96 -1.70 -10.76 -3.99
C GLU A 96 -1.67 -10.85 -2.46
N PRO A 97 -0.56 -10.45 -1.82
CA PRO A 97 -0.50 -10.36 -0.37
C PRO A 97 -1.45 -9.26 0.14
N SER A 98 -2.16 -9.55 1.21
CA SER A 98 -3.06 -8.63 1.89
C SER A 98 -2.85 -8.66 3.39
N GLY A 99 -3.00 -7.51 4.04
CA GLY A 99 -2.75 -7.31 5.47
C GLY A 99 -2.50 -5.83 5.75
N PRO A 100 -1.69 -5.50 6.78
CA PRO A 100 -1.23 -4.14 6.99
C PRO A 100 -0.54 -3.57 5.76
N ALA A 101 -1.06 -2.45 5.26
CA ALA A 101 -0.60 -1.78 4.05
C ALA A 101 -0.06 -0.39 4.39
N GLY A 102 -0.69 0.68 3.93
CA GLY A 102 -0.26 2.05 4.23
C GLY A 102 -0.30 2.37 5.73
N VAL A 103 0.64 3.19 6.15
CA VAL A 103 0.77 3.66 7.53
C VAL A 103 0.99 5.16 7.57
N PHE A 104 0.33 5.84 8.52
CA PHE A 104 0.49 7.28 8.73
C PHE A 104 0.62 7.60 10.21
N LEU A 105 1.73 8.22 10.60
CA LEU A 105 1.96 8.62 11.98
C LEU A 105 1.57 10.08 12.21
N ARG A 106 0.65 10.31 13.17
CA ARG A 106 0.29 11.64 13.64
C ARG A 106 0.54 11.77 15.13
N GLY A 107 1.62 12.43 15.48
CA GLY A 107 2.06 12.52 16.89
C GLY A 107 2.36 11.12 17.43
N ARG A 108 1.56 10.64 18.39
CA ARG A 108 1.72 9.32 18.99
C ARG A 108 0.67 8.29 18.55
N THR A 109 -0.08 8.61 17.52
CA THR A 109 -1.09 7.70 16.96
C THR A 109 -0.67 7.30 15.54
N LEU A 110 -0.49 6.02 15.33
CA LEU A 110 -0.29 5.39 14.03
C LEU A 110 -1.64 4.96 13.48
N TYR A 111 -1.97 5.42 12.30
CA TYR A 111 -3.09 4.93 11.52
C TYR A 111 -2.57 3.88 10.55
N VAL A 112 -3.27 2.76 10.44
CA VAL A 112 -2.87 1.60 9.61
C VAL A 112 -4.04 1.18 8.77
N VAL A 113 -3.83 1.04 7.48
CA VAL A 113 -4.80 0.42 6.56
C VAL A 113 -4.64 -1.09 6.62
N LEU A 114 -5.75 -1.82 6.67
CA LEU A 114 -5.82 -3.25 6.40
C LEU A 114 -6.46 -3.47 5.03
N GLY A 115 -5.74 -4.13 4.14
CA GLY A 115 -6.18 -4.40 2.78
C GLY A 115 -7.29 -5.45 2.69
N VAL A 116 -7.61 -5.88 1.48
CA VAL A 116 -8.58 -6.95 1.23
C VAL A 116 -8.05 -8.31 1.70
N GLY A 117 -8.86 -9.06 2.39
CA GLY A 117 -8.50 -10.42 2.82
C GLY A 117 -9.70 -11.31 3.02
N ASP A 118 -10.89 -10.72 3.06
CA ASP A 118 -12.14 -11.46 3.15
C ASP A 118 -12.55 -11.96 1.77
N SER A 119 -11.96 -13.07 1.39
CA SER A 119 -12.15 -13.68 0.09
C SER A 119 -13.39 -14.55 0.06
N VAL A 120 -14.56 -13.93 0.08
CA VAL A 120 -15.83 -14.62 -0.21
C VAL A 120 -16.03 -14.85 -1.72
N LEU A 121 -15.21 -14.25 -2.56
CA LEU A 121 -15.19 -14.49 -3.99
C LEU A 121 -14.37 -15.73 -4.32
N PRO A 122 -14.91 -16.65 -5.13
CA PRO A 122 -14.16 -17.82 -5.56
C PRO A 122 -12.98 -17.38 -6.43
N GLY A 123 -11.77 -17.58 -5.96
CA GLY A 123 -10.50 -17.30 -6.67
C GLY A 123 -9.60 -18.53 -6.67
N PRO A 124 -8.53 -18.52 -7.49
CA PRO A 124 -7.63 -19.66 -7.59
C PRO A 124 -6.80 -19.91 -6.33
N VAL A 125 -6.67 -18.91 -5.48
CA VAL A 125 -5.83 -18.92 -4.27
C VAL A 125 -6.60 -18.48 -3.02
N SER A 126 -7.92 -18.32 -3.11
CA SER A 126 -8.72 -17.94 -1.96
C SER A 126 -8.57 -18.94 -0.83
N ASN A 127 -8.28 -18.45 0.36
CA ASN A 127 -8.20 -19.24 1.57
C ASN A 127 -9.27 -18.74 2.55
N PRO A 128 -10.33 -19.54 2.85
CA PRO A 128 -11.37 -19.13 3.79
C PRO A 128 -10.86 -18.86 5.20
N ASP A 129 -9.66 -19.37 5.54
CA ASP A 129 -9.07 -19.20 6.87
C ASP A 129 -8.41 -17.82 7.05
N VAL A 130 -8.33 -16.99 6.00
CA VAL A 130 -7.79 -15.61 6.10
C VAL A 130 -8.88 -14.56 6.32
N SER A 131 -10.15 -14.92 6.30
CA SER A 131 -11.24 -13.98 6.60
C SER A 131 -11.11 -13.41 8.01
N SER A 132 -11.29 -12.12 8.15
CA SER A 132 -11.26 -11.40 9.42
C SER A 132 -12.23 -10.22 9.38
N PRO A 133 -12.99 -9.96 10.48
CA PRO A 133 -13.99 -8.89 10.51
C PRO A 133 -13.37 -7.48 10.46
N ILE A 134 -12.05 -7.34 10.51
CA ILE A 134 -11.35 -6.05 10.42
C ILE A 134 -10.49 -5.89 9.16
N PHE A 135 -10.63 -6.75 8.16
CA PHE A 135 -10.11 -6.41 6.83
C PHE A 135 -10.87 -5.22 6.22
N SER A 136 -10.35 -4.62 5.18
CA SER A 136 -10.93 -3.45 4.51
C SER A 136 -11.15 -2.26 5.45
N SER A 137 -10.28 -2.04 6.41
CA SER A 137 -10.48 -1.06 7.48
C SER A 137 -9.26 -0.17 7.76
N VAL A 138 -9.45 0.77 8.69
CA VAL A 138 -8.39 1.60 9.27
C VAL A 138 -8.35 1.41 10.77
N LEU A 139 -7.19 1.02 11.28
CA LEU A 139 -6.91 0.99 12.73
C LEU A 139 -6.15 2.24 13.18
N ALA A 140 -6.39 2.68 14.41
CA ALA A 140 -5.56 3.65 15.13
C ALA A 140 -4.85 2.94 16.28
N ILE A 141 -3.51 3.02 16.31
CA ILE A 141 -2.66 2.45 17.36
C ILE A 141 -1.98 3.59 18.09
N HIS A 142 -2.36 3.82 19.35
CA HIS A 142 -1.74 4.86 20.18
C HIS A 142 -0.67 4.24 21.08
N PHE A 143 0.54 4.81 21.05
CA PHE A 143 1.68 4.37 21.85
C PHE A 143 2.54 5.54 22.32
N SER A 144 3.24 5.35 23.43
CA SER A 144 4.11 6.40 23.99
C SER A 144 5.48 6.43 23.32
N ALA A 145 6.19 7.55 23.46
CA ALA A 145 7.58 7.68 23.04
C ALA A 145 8.52 6.67 23.72
N PHE A 146 8.16 6.24 24.93
CA PHE A 146 8.90 5.18 25.65
C PHE A 146 8.71 3.83 24.97
N VAL A 147 7.45 3.45 24.68
CA VAL A 147 7.12 2.23 23.93
C VAL A 147 7.85 2.16 22.59
N GLU A 148 7.91 3.24 21.86
CA GLU A 148 8.63 3.29 20.58
C GLU A 148 10.11 2.89 20.69
N LYS A 149 10.74 3.22 21.83
CA LYS A 149 12.17 2.92 22.08
C LYS A 149 12.43 1.54 22.63
N THR A 150 11.49 0.99 23.41
CA THR A 150 11.80 -0.13 24.32
C THR A 150 10.91 -1.33 24.10
N THR A 151 9.85 -1.21 23.30
CA THR A 151 8.82 -2.26 23.20
C THR A 151 9.37 -3.63 22.78
N GLU A 152 8.83 -4.67 23.42
CA GLU A 152 8.96 -6.07 23.01
C GLU A 152 7.75 -6.52 22.16
N GLY A 153 6.77 -5.64 21.97
CA GLY A 153 5.60 -5.85 21.12
C GLY A 153 4.38 -6.41 21.82
N TRP A 154 3.31 -6.45 21.06
CA TRP A 154 2.02 -7.06 21.38
C TRP A 154 1.60 -7.97 20.25
N THR A 155 0.66 -8.87 20.52
CA THR A 155 0.06 -9.75 19.51
C THR A 155 -1.44 -9.70 19.63
N LEU A 156 -2.15 -9.45 18.54
CA LEU A 156 -3.60 -9.58 18.47
C LEU A 156 -4.01 -11.04 18.28
N SER A 157 -5.17 -11.36 18.78
CA SER A 157 -5.84 -12.64 18.62
C SER A 157 -7.13 -12.49 17.81
N PRO A 158 -7.73 -13.58 17.32
CA PRO A 158 -9.05 -13.51 16.68
C PRO A 158 -10.15 -12.90 17.56
N ASP A 159 -10.12 -13.12 18.88
CA ASP A 159 -11.06 -12.51 19.81
C ASP A 159 -10.90 -10.97 19.86
N ASP A 160 -9.67 -10.47 19.68
CA ASP A 160 -9.41 -9.03 19.60
C ASP A 160 -9.97 -8.42 18.31
N TYR A 161 -9.99 -9.18 17.20
CA TYR A 161 -10.59 -8.70 15.95
C TYR A 161 -12.10 -8.51 16.07
N GLU A 162 -12.78 -9.48 16.71
CA GLU A 162 -14.22 -9.39 16.96
C GLU A 162 -14.55 -8.18 17.87
N ALA A 163 -13.77 -7.98 18.94
CA ALA A 163 -13.96 -6.83 19.82
C ALA A 163 -13.75 -5.49 19.10
N LEU A 164 -12.73 -5.39 18.24
CA LEU A 164 -12.50 -4.20 17.40
C LEU A 164 -13.65 -3.96 16.43
N ALA A 165 -14.16 -5.01 15.76
CA ALA A 165 -15.29 -4.92 14.84
C ALA A 165 -16.59 -4.52 15.54
N ASP A 166 -16.78 -4.93 16.80
CA ASP A 166 -17.89 -4.49 17.66
C ASP A 166 -17.73 -3.04 18.16
N GLY A 167 -16.64 -2.37 17.81
CA GLY A 167 -16.34 -0.98 18.17
C GLY A 167 -15.68 -0.81 19.54
N GLU A 168 -15.17 -1.88 20.13
CA GLU A 168 -14.43 -1.81 21.39
C GLU A 168 -12.98 -1.35 21.16
N ALA A 169 -12.52 -0.35 21.90
CA ALA A 169 -11.12 0.03 21.91
C ALA A 169 -10.33 -0.86 22.88
N LEU A 170 -9.31 -1.53 22.36
CA LEU A 170 -8.47 -2.42 23.14
C LEU A 170 -7.37 -1.64 23.86
N THR A 171 -7.12 -1.99 25.13
CA THR A 171 -5.92 -1.57 25.87
C THR A 171 -5.09 -2.80 26.14
N LEU A 172 -3.98 -2.95 25.42
CA LEU A 172 -3.10 -4.11 25.50
C LEU A 172 -1.91 -3.80 26.40
N TRP A 173 -1.61 -4.71 27.32
CA TRP A 173 -0.48 -4.63 28.23
C TRP A 173 0.52 -5.72 27.93
N ASN A 174 1.81 -5.40 27.92
CA ASN A 174 2.87 -6.41 27.83
C ASN A 174 3.43 -6.78 29.21
N GLY A 175 4.29 -7.79 29.23
CA GLY A 175 4.91 -8.26 30.48
C GLY A 175 5.82 -7.23 31.17
N ALA A 176 6.24 -6.18 30.48
CA ALA A 176 7.06 -5.08 30.99
C ALA A 176 6.24 -3.94 31.62
N GLY A 177 4.91 -4.05 31.64
CA GLY A 177 4.00 -3.00 32.17
C GLY A 177 3.80 -1.83 31.19
N GLU A 178 4.19 -1.98 29.95
CA GLU A 178 3.91 -1.03 28.87
C GLU A 178 2.51 -1.28 28.27
N ARG A 179 1.94 -0.26 27.67
CA ARG A 179 0.62 -0.36 27.04
C ARG A 179 0.55 0.35 25.71
N ILE A 180 -0.32 -0.17 24.84
CA ILE A 180 -0.84 0.49 23.65
C ILE A 180 -2.37 0.48 23.69
N THR A 181 -2.98 1.36 22.91
CA THR A 181 -4.42 1.32 22.63
C THR A 181 -4.63 1.10 21.16
N VAL A 182 -5.50 0.17 20.79
CA VAL A 182 -5.89 -0.11 19.40
C VAL A 182 -7.38 0.13 19.26
N ALA A 183 -7.78 0.84 18.23
CA ALA A 183 -9.19 1.13 17.94
C ALA A 183 -9.45 1.05 16.43
N LEU A 184 -10.64 0.60 16.06
CA LEU A 184 -11.14 0.66 14.69
C LEU A 184 -11.60 2.09 14.42
N VAL A 185 -11.10 2.71 13.34
CA VAL A 185 -11.44 4.08 12.92
C VAL A 185 -12.55 4.06 11.88
N ALA A 186 -12.41 3.22 10.89
CA ALA A 186 -13.38 3.05 9.81
C ALA A 186 -13.32 1.62 9.29
N ASP A 187 -14.48 1.08 8.97
CA ASP A 187 -14.67 -0.24 8.42
C ASP A 187 -15.42 -0.08 7.10
N PHE A 188 -14.72 -0.29 5.98
CA PHE A 188 -15.28 -0.13 4.65
C PHE A 188 -16.00 -1.42 4.24
N PRO A 189 -17.05 -1.35 3.39
CA PRO A 189 -17.74 -2.55 2.97
C PRO A 189 -16.81 -3.52 2.24
N ASP A 190 -16.64 -4.75 2.72
CA ASP A 190 -15.81 -5.76 2.06
C ASP A 190 -16.26 -6.01 0.63
N LEU A 191 -17.58 -6.12 0.45
CA LEU A 191 -18.23 -6.38 -0.84
C LEU A 191 -19.41 -5.45 -1.08
N THR A 192 -19.54 -4.99 -2.33
CA THR A 192 -20.75 -4.32 -2.81
C THR A 192 -21.23 -4.93 -4.11
N VAL A 193 -22.53 -4.84 -4.36
CA VAL A 193 -23.12 -5.24 -5.66
C VAL A 193 -22.59 -4.27 -6.73
N ASP A 194 -21.96 -4.82 -7.76
CA ASP A 194 -21.53 -4.10 -8.95
C ASP A 194 -21.85 -4.92 -10.21
N PRO A 195 -22.94 -4.58 -10.92
CA PRO A 195 -23.35 -5.30 -12.13
C PRO A 195 -22.32 -5.25 -13.27
N THR A 196 -21.32 -4.35 -13.18
CA THR A 196 -20.26 -4.22 -14.19
C THR A 196 -19.08 -5.16 -13.93
N SER A 197 -18.98 -5.69 -12.70
CA SER A 197 -17.99 -6.70 -12.34
C SER A 197 -18.35 -8.07 -12.90
N PRO A 198 -17.37 -8.90 -13.28
CA PRO A 198 -17.61 -10.23 -13.88
C PRO A 198 -18.49 -11.17 -13.03
N ASN A 199 -18.45 -11.06 -11.71
CA ASN A 199 -19.23 -11.85 -10.77
C ASN A 199 -20.37 -11.06 -10.09
N GLY A 200 -20.60 -9.82 -10.51
CA GLY A 200 -21.62 -8.94 -9.95
C GLY A 200 -21.27 -8.30 -8.61
N LEU A 201 -20.04 -8.48 -8.14
CA LEU A 201 -19.55 -7.98 -6.86
C LEU A 201 -18.24 -7.22 -7.05
N ARG A 202 -17.99 -6.23 -6.20
CA ARG A 202 -16.72 -5.48 -6.13
C ARG A 202 -16.23 -5.44 -4.69
N GLN A 203 -14.99 -5.84 -4.49
CA GLN A 203 -14.31 -5.79 -3.18
C GLN A 203 -13.85 -4.37 -2.85
N SER A 204 -13.57 -4.08 -1.57
CA SER A 204 -12.66 -3.03 -1.16
C SER A 204 -11.23 -3.58 -1.11
N ASN A 205 -10.26 -2.76 -1.47
CA ASN A 205 -8.85 -3.00 -1.24
C ASN A 205 -8.18 -1.68 -0.84
N PRO A 206 -8.39 -1.23 0.41
CA PRO A 206 -7.70 -0.07 0.94
C PRO A 206 -6.20 -0.28 0.89
N PHE A 207 -5.46 0.73 0.42
CA PHE A 207 -4.02 0.58 0.17
C PHE A 207 -3.18 1.53 0.99
N ASP A 208 -3.46 2.83 0.97
CA ASP A 208 -2.68 3.85 1.67
C ASP A 208 -3.58 4.93 2.26
N LEU A 209 -3.05 5.73 3.17
CA LEU A 209 -3.83 6.74 3.88
C LEU A 209 -3.02 7.98 4.28
N VAL A 210 -3.74 9.10 4.40
CA VAL A 210 -3.26 10.30 5.10
C VAL A 210 -4.31 10.85 6.05
N VAL A 211 -3.86 11.56 7.08
CA VAL A 211 -4.74 12.24 8.03
C VAL A 211 -4.65 13.75 7.85
N LEU A 212 -5.80 14.41 7.67
CA LEU A 212 -5.91 15.86 7.57
C LEU A 212 -7.06 16.38 8.47
N GLY A 213 -6.74 17.16 9.48
CA GLY A 213 -7.75 17.59 10.46
C GLY A 213 -8.33 16.42 11.25
N SER A 214 -9.66 16.28 11.28
CA SER A 214 -10.38 15.16 11.89
C SER A 214 -10.72 14.03 10.92
N LYS A 215 -10.16 14.04 9.73
CA LYS A 215 -10.47 13.05 8.70
C LYS A 215 -9.24 12.21 8.31
N VAL A 216 -9.51 10.95 8.02
CA VAL A 216 -8.60 10.07 7.29
C VAL A 216 -9.08 9.95 5.85
N TYR A 217 -8.16 9.99 4.91
CA TYR A 217 -8.38 9.79 3.48
C TYR A 217 -7.64 8.52 3.07
N VAL A 218 -8.35 7.60 2.43
CA VAL A 218 -7.86 6.25 2.14
C VAL A 218 -8.07 5.93 0.68
N THR A 219 -7.02 5.54 -0.03
CA THR A 219 -7.13 5.00 -1.39
C THR A 219 -7.69 3.58 -1.36
N ASP A 220 -8.59 3.28 -2.28
CA ASP A 220 -9.18 1.94 -2.45
C ASP A 220 -8.99 1.48 -3.90
N GLY A 221 -7.98 0.63 -4.10
CA GLY A 221 -7.57 0.17 -5.42
C GLY A 221 -8.64 -0.64 -6.13
N ALA A 222 -9.37 -1.49 -5.42
CA ALA A 222 -10.42 -2.31 -6.02
C ALA A 222 -11.68 -1.51 -6.40
N ARG A 223 -11.93 -0.40 -5.70
CA ARG A 223 -13.10 0.46 -5.96
C ARG A 223 -12.80 1.66 -6.84
N ASN A 224 -11.55 1.89 -7.19
CA ASN A 224 -11.12 3.06 -7.96
C ASN A 224 -11.55 4.39 -7.32
N LEU A 225 -11.38 4.55 -6.02
CA LEU A 225 -11.79 5.76 -5.32
C LEU A 225 -10.89 6.09 -4.12
N VAL A 226 -11.09 7.30 -3.59
CA VAL A 226 -10.60 7.72 -2.29
C VAL A 226 -11.79 7.82 -1.34
N TRP A 227 -11.72 7.11 -0.22
CA TRP A 227 -12.61 7.28 0.91
C TRP A 227 -12.20 8.50 1.74
N GLN A 228 -13.17 9.17 2.35
CA GLN A 228 -12.95 10.04 3.50
C GLN A 228 -13.73 9.49 4.70
N ALA A 229 -13.08 9.40 5.84
CA ALA A 229 -13.73 8.97 7.08
C ALA A 229 -13.43 9.96 8.20
N ASP A 230 -14.40 10.22 9.04
CA ASP A 230 -14.25 11.02 10.24
C ASP A 230 -13.69 10.15 11.38
N ILE A 231 -12.59 10.59 11.99
CA ILE A 231 -11.84 9.79 12.96
C ILE A 231 -12.63 9.50 14.24
N ASP A 232 -13.46 10.44 14.66
CA ASP A 232 -14.17 10.33 15.94
C ASP A 232 -15.44 9.48 15.83
N SER A 233 -16.14 9.58 14.70
CA SER A 233 -17.42 8.89 14.49
C SER A 233 -17.34 7.63 13.62
N GLY A 234 -16.25 7.43 12.89
CA GLY A 234 -16.10 6.36 11.91
C GLY A 234 -16.98 6.52 10.66
N ALA A 235 -17.76 7.60 10.56
CA ALA A 235 -18.61 7.85 9.40
C ALA A 235 -17.78 8.14 8.16
N PHE A 236 -18.02 7.38 7.08
CA PHE A 236 -17.26 7.50 5.84
C PHE A 236 -18.13 7.69 4.61
N SER A 237 -17.53 8.22 3.56
CA SER A 237 -18.14 8.37 2.24
C SER A 237 -17.05 8.46 1.17
N PRO A 238 -17.36 8.17 -0.12
CA PRO A 238 -16.45 8.47 -1.20
C PRO A 238 -16.15 9.97 -1.26
N LEU A 239 -14.87 10.34 -1.40
CA LEU A 239 -14.44 11.71 -1.70
C LEU A 239 -14.32 11.93 -3.20
N ALA A 240 -13.61 11.05 -3.90
CA ALA A 240 -13.36 11.11 -5.33
C ALA A 240 -13.37 9.70 -5.92
N ALA A 241 -13.87 9.54 -7.13
CA ALA A 241 -13.84 8.29 -7.86
C ALA A 241 -13.12 8.49 -9.20
N PHE A 242 -12.36 7.49 -9.64
CA PHE A 242 -11.54 7.55 -10.83
C PHE A 242 -12.14 6.68 -11.94
N PRO A 243 -12.33 7.22 -13.15
CA PRO A 243 -12.84 6.44 -14.26
C PRO A 243 -11.79 5.45 -14.78
N THR A 244 -12.25 4.36 -15.35
CA THR A 244 -11.43 3.49 -16.20
C THR A 244 -10.99 4.23 -17.46
N ILE A 245 -9.89 3.80 -18.06
CA ILE A 245 -9.46 4.26 -19.39
C ILE A 245 -9.64 3.15 -20.42
N ALA A 246 -9.72 3.52 -21.72
CA ALA A 246 -9.67 2.53 -22.79
C ALA A 246 -8.32 1.80 -22.77
N ASN A 247 -8.34 0.49 -22.93
CA ASN A 247 -7.11 -0.31 -22.98
C ASN A 247 -6.35 -0.01 -24.30
N PRO A 248 -5.13 0.55 -24.24
CA PRO A 248 -4.35 0.83 -25.45
C PRO A 248 -3.68 -0.41 -26.03
N LEU A 249 -3.64 -1.54 -25.31
CA LEU A 249 -2.94 -2.74 -25.73
C LEU A 249 -3.89 -3.69 -26.50
N PRO A 250 -3.36 -4.54 -27.40
CA PRO A 250 -4.17 -5.46 -28.21
C PRO A 250 -4.66 -6.70 -27.45
N PHE A 251 -4.42 -6.77 -26.15
CA PHE A 251 -4.82 -7.89 -25.28
C PHE A 251 -5.34 -7.37 -23.93
N GLY A 252 -5.96 -8.24 -23.15
CA GLY A 252 -6.59 -7.90 -21.86
C GLY A 252 -8.03 -7.42 -22.01
N PRO A 253 -8.63 -6.87 -20.94
CA PRO A 253 -9.98 -6.34 -20.95
C PRO A 253 -10.06 -5.06 -21.81
N PRO A 254 -11.25 -4.66 -22.27
CA PRO A 254 -11.42 -3.47 -23.13
C PRO A 254 -11.13 -2.14 -22.40
N VAL A 255 -11.13 -2.17 -21.08
CA VAL A 255 -10.83 -1.03 -20.21
C VAL A 255 -9.80 -1.41 -19.16
N VAL A 256 -9.07 -0.42 -18.68
CA VAL A 256 -8.07 -0.55 -17.60
C VAL A 256 -8.59 0.20 -16.37
N GLU A 257 -8.60 -0.48 -15.23
CA GLU A 257 -8.99 0.08 -13.94
C GLU A 257 -7.98 1.15 -13.49
N ALA A 258 -8.44 2.12 -12.70
CA ALA A 258 -7.59 3.21 -12.23
C ALA A 258 -6.57 2.73 -11.18
N VAL A 259 -6.99 1.94 -10.23
CA VAL A 259 -6.22 1.36 -9.11
C VAL A 259 -5.45 2.44 -8.35
N PRO A 260 -6.12 3.33 -7.57
CA PRO A 260 -5.44 4.28 -6.71
C PRO A 260 -4.62 3.55 -5.63
N THR A 261 -3.37 4.00 -5.43
CA THR A 261 -2.38 3.41 -4.51
C THR A 261 -1.90 4.46 -3.51
N GLY A 262 -0.72 5.04 -3.67
CA GLY A 262 -0.17 6.02 -2.73
C GLY A 262 -1.01 7.29 -2.62
N ILE A 263 -1.01 7.90 -1.44
CA ILE A 263 -1.67 9.17 -1.18
C ILE A 263 -0.81 10.06 -0.28
N ALA A 264 -0.57 11.29 -0.70
CA ALA A 264 0.21 12.26 0.05
C ALA A 264 -0.54 13.58 0.21
N ARG A 265 -0.05 14.43 1.11
CA ARG A 265 -0.55 15.81 1.28
C ARG A 265 0.43 16.79 0.67
N SER A 266 -0.05 17.70 -0.16
CA SER A 266 0.71 18.79 -0.74
C SER A 266 -0.13 20.07 -0.70
N ASP A 267 0.33 21.13 -0.02
CA ASP A 267 -0.29 22.46 0.00
C ASP A 267 -1.81 22.50 0.21
N GLY A 268 -2.31 21.66 1.13
CA GLY A 268 -3.75 21.54 1.43
C GLY A 268 -4.55 20.75 0.39
N ARG A 269 -3.89 20.10 -0.53
CA ARG A 269 -4.38 19.14 -1.51
C ARG A 269 -3.99 17.72 -1.14
N LEU A 270 -4.58 16.76 -1.83
CA LEU A 270 -4.14 15.36 -1.82
C LEU A 270 -3.56 15.05 -3.18
N LEU A 271 -2.40 14.39 -3.22
CA LEU A 271 -1.84 13.77 -4.40
C LEU A 271 -2.07 12.26 -4.32
N VAL A 272 -2.59 11.67 -5.39
CA VAL A 272 -2.95 10.24 -5.44
C VAL A 272 -2.36 9.63 -6.70
N THR A 273 -1.58 8.56 -6.53
CA THR A 273 -1.10 7.77 -7.66
C THR A 273 -2.19 6.83 -8.17
N LEU A 274 -2.34 6.75 -9.50
CA LEU A 274 -3.19 5.77 -10.17
C LEU A 274 -2.29 4.76 -10.88
N PHE A 275 -2.13 3.59 -10.27
CA PHE A 275 -1.21 2.54 -10.71
C PHE A 275 -1.55 1.96 -12.09
N ARG A 276 -2.83 1.84 -12.39
CA ARG A 276 -3.46 1.15 -13.51
C ARG A 276 -3.47 -0.38 -13.36
N GLY A 277 -4.64 -0.95 -13.60
CA GLY A 277 -4.85 -2.39 -13.54
C GLY A 277 -4.37 -3.13 -14.79
N PHE A 278 -4.58 -4.46 -14.78
CA PHE A 278 -4.21 -5.30 -15.92
C PHE A 278 -4.83 -4.77 -17.24
N PRO A 279 -4.06 -4.70 -18.33
CA PRO A 279 -2.74 -5.27 -18.58
C PRO A 279 -1.54 -4.38 -18.24
N PHE A 280 -1.67 -3.41 -17.34
CA PHE A 280 -0.61 -2.51 -16.83
C PHE A 280 0.11 -1.73 -17.94
N PRO A 281 -0.63 -0.98 -18.78
CA PRO A 281 -0.03 -0.32 -19.93
C PRO A 281 0.95 0.78 -19.50
N ALA A 282 2.17 0.70 -20.00
CA ALA A 282 3.21 1.70 -19.71
C ALA A 282 2.79 3.11 -20.18
N GLY A 283 3.22 4.15 -19.47
CA GLY A 283 2.93 5.55 -19.80
C GLY A 283 1.48 5.98 -19.55
N THR A 284 0.68 5.16 -18.85
CA THR A 284 -0.73 5.51 -18.58
C THR A 284 -1.04 5.79 -17.12
N SER A 285 -0.10 5.46 -16.23
CA SER A 285 -0.19 5.80 -14.81
C SER A 285 -0.05 7.31 -14.62
N VAL A 286 -0.67 7.85 -13.59
CA VAL A 286 -0.69 9.30 -13.33
C VAL A 286 -0.69 9.58 -11.83
N VAL A 287 -0.28 10.80 -11.45
CA VAL A 287 -0.63 11.41 -10.17
C VAL A 287 -1.80 12.35 -10.38
N VAL A 288 -2.81 12.26 -9.52
CA VAL A 288 -3.99 13.13 -9.53
C VAL A 288 -3.97 14.02 -8.30
N GLU A 289 -4.17 15.33 -8.49
CA GLU A 289 -4.40 16.29 -7.42
C GLU A 289 -5.90 16.35 -7.08
N ILE A 290 -6.25 16.29 -5.78
CA ILE A 290 -7.63 16.32 -5.29
C ILE A 290 -7.81 17.44 -4.25
N ASP A 291 -8.88 18.23 -4.37
CA ASP A 291 -9.33 19.12 -3.29
C ASP A 291 -10.05 18.28 -2.21
N PRO A 292 -9.52 18.17 -0.98
CA PRO A 292 -10.10 17.32 0.07
C PRO A 292 -11.46 17.80 0.58
N ARG A 293 -11.92 19.01 0.22
CA ARG A 293 -13.21 19.55 0.63
C ARG A 293 -14.32 19.25 -0.38
N THR A 294 -13.98 19.19 -1.66
CA THR A 294 -14.95 19.10 -2.75
C THR A 294 -14.86 17.80 -3.54
N GLY A 295 -13.73 17.08 -3.45
CA GLY A 295 -13.43 15.94 -4.31
C GLY A 295 -13.10 16.31 -5.77
N SER A 296 -12.98 17.61 -6.07
CA SER A 296 -12.54 18.07 -7.40
C SER A 296 -11.13 17.58 -7.67
N GLN A 297 -10.90 17.04 -8.88
CA GLN A 297 -9.65 16.36 -9.23
C GLN A 297 -9.15 16.80 -10.60
N ASN A 298 -7.80 16.84 -10.73
CA ASN A 298 -7.11 17.11 -12.00
C ASN A 298 -5.88 16.19 -12.09
N THR A 299 -5.48 15.82 -13.30
CA THR A 299 -4.17 15.19 -13.51
C THR A 299 -3.09 16.19 -13.11
N TYR A 300 -2.13 15.72 -12.33
CA TYR A 300 -1.01 16.51 -11.81
C TYR A 300 0.31 16.13 -12.48
N ILE A 301 0.64 14.83 -12.54
CA ILE A 301 1.76 14.30 -13.31
C ILE A 301 1.22 13.15 -14.16
N ASP A 302 1.62 13.06 -15.42
CA ASP A 302 1.21 12.00 -16.34
C ASP A 302 2.41 11.22 -16.95
N GLU A 303 2.13 10.36 -17.92
CA GLU A 303 3.12 9.52 -18.63
C GLU A 303 3.94 8.57 -17.72
N LEU A 304 3.44 8.26 -16.52
CA LEU A 304 4.07 7.35 -15.58
C LEU A 304 3.75 5.87 -15.91
N THR A 305 4.53 4.96 -15.31
CA THR A 305 4.32 3.51 -15.42
C THR A 305 4.23 2.88 -14.03
N SER A 306 3.08 2.27 -13.70
CA SER A 306 2.87 1.61 -12.40
C SER A 306 3.26 2.48 -11.20
N ALA A 307 2.88 3.78 -11.20
CA ALA A 307 3.14 4.69 -10.09
C ALA A 307 2.46 4.18 -8.83
N ILE A 308 3.25 3.93 -7.77
CA ILE A 308 2.80 3.28 -6.54
C ILE A 308 2.73 4.26 -5.38
N ASP A 309 3.63 5.23 -5.32
CA ASP A 309 3.69 6.21 -4.24
C ASP A 309 4.17 7.58 -4.76
N VAL A 310 3.78 8.65 -4.07
CA VAL A 310 4.20 10.04 -4.34
C VAL A 310 4.53 10.72 -3.02
N LEU A 311 5.68 11.38 -2.98
CA LEU A 311 6.15 12.08 -1.78
C LEU A 311 6.53 13.51 -2.12
N PRO A 312 5.69 14.51 -1.78
CA PRO A 312 6.05 15.92 -1.88
C PRO A 312 7.21 16.25 -0.94
N THR A 313 8.19 17.00 -1.44
CA THR A 313 9.30 17.50 -0.65
C THR A 313 9.16 18.99 -0.40
N ASN A 314 9.81 19.52 0.65
CA ASN A 314 9.67 20.94 0.98
C ASN A 314 10.49 21.88 0.05
N HIS A 315 11.46 21.35 -0.69
CA HIS A 315 12.45 22.17 -1.41
C HIS A 315 12.75 21.72 -2.85
N SER A 316 12.45 20.48 -3.20
CA SER A 316 12.98 19.89 -4.44
C SER A 316 11.89 19.40 -5.42
N GLY A 317 10.60 19.66 -5.14
CA GLY A 317 9.50 19.12 -5.95
C GLY A 317 8.94 17.80 -5.40
N ASP A 318 8.42 16.95 -6.28
CA ASP A 318 7.73 15.73 -5.90
C ASP A 318 8.52 14.48 -6.32
N LEU A 319 8.74 13.57 -5.39
CA LEU A 319 9.28 12.25 -5.67
C LEU A 319 8.14 11.31 -6.08
N VAL A 320 8.29 10.63 -7.20
CA VAL A 320 7.33 9.62 -7.67
C VAL A 320 8.02 8.28 -7.77
N LEU A 321 7.42 7.29 -7.11
CA LEU A 321 7.90 5.91 -7.07
C LEU A 321 7.07 5.07 -8.04
N GLU A 322 7.73 4.40 -8.96
CA GLU A 322 7.13 3.43 -9.87
C GLU A 322 7.53 2.01 -9.44
N PHE A 323 6.54 1.16 -9.28
CA PHE A 323 6.72 -0.23 -8.83
C PHE A 323 7.55 -1.06 -9.82
N SER A 324 7.34 -0.84 -11.09
CA SER A 324 8.05 -1.49 -12.20
C SER A 324 7.98 -0.62 -13.45
N THR A 325 9.02 -0.61 -14.25
CA THR A 325 9.04 0.05 -15.56
C THR A 325 8.38 -0.77 -16.66
N ASP A 326 8.22 -2.08 -16.45
CA ASP A 326 7.37 -2.98 -17.24
C ASP A 326 6.87 -4.11 -16.33
N PHE A 327 5.64 -4.02 -15.87
CA PHE A 327 5.06 -4.97 -14.93
C PHE A 327 4.96 -6.40 -15.48
N LEU A 328 4.77 -6.56 -16.78
CA LEU A 328 4.64 -7.87 -17.41
C LEU A 328 5.99 -8.51 -17.71
N ALA A 329 7.06 -7.72 -17.81
CA ALA A 329 8.43 -8.19 -18.08
C ALA A 329 9.31 -8.24 -16.82
N PRO A 330 8.78 -8.27 -15.62
CA PRO A 330 9.31 -8.03 -14.27
C PRO A 330 10.60 -7.15 -14.24
N GLU A 331 10.51 -6.00 -14.87
CA GLU A 331 11.60 -5.02 -14.84
C GLU A 331 11.62 -4.28 -13.48
N PRO A 332 12.78 -3.73 -13.05
CA PRO A 332 12.88 -3.00 -11.80
C PRO A 332 11.96 -1.79 -11.74
N GLY A 333 11.64 -1.37 -10.53
CA GLY A 333 11.02 -0.09 -10.25
C GLY A 333 12.02 1.05 -10.34
N ARG A 334 11.50 2.28 -10.40
CA ARG A 334 12.32 3.49 -10.45
C ARG A 334 11.76 4.59 -9.55
N LEU A 335 12.65 5.49 -9.19
CA LEU A 335 12.35 6.72 -8.47
C LEU A 335 12.70 7.91 -9.36
N GLN A 336 11.77 8.83 -9.51
CA GLN A 336 11.91 10.04 -10.29
C GLN A 336 11.59 11.27 -9.43
N LEU A 337 12.33 12.36 -9.67
CA LEU A 337 12.08 13.67 -9.08
C LEU A 337 11.51 14.59 -10.17
N PHE A 338 10.37 15.18 -9.88
CA PHE A 338 9.72 16.23 -10.66
C PHE A 338 9.89 17.55 -9.91
N GLU A 339 10.76 18.44 -10.36
CA GLU A 339 10.91 19.80 -9.79
C GLU A 339 9.61 20.59 -10.01
N THR A 340 8.97 20.36 -11.16
CA THR A 340 7.62 20.80 -11.47
C THR A 340 6.80 19.64 -12.06
N PRO A 341 5.46 19.66 -11.95
CA PRO A 341 4.63 18.58 -12.48
C PRO A 341 4.76 18.34 -13.98
N ASP A 342 5.19 19.35 -14.72
CA ASP A 342 5.31 19.34 -16.20
C ASP A 342 6.73 18.97 -16.68
N ASP A 343 7.64 18.52 -15.79
CA ASP A 343 9.00 18.16 -16.17
C ASP A 343 9.03 16.95 -17.12
N ASP A 344 9.64 17.15 -18.29
CA ASP A 344 9.84 16.10 -19.31
C ASP A 344 11.22 16.26 -19.98
N PRO A 345 12.20 15.38 -19.70
CA PRO A 345 12.11 14.28 -18.72
C PRO A 345 12.34 14.73 -17.27
N PRO A 346 11.72 14.08 -16.29
CA PRO A 346 12.06 14.27 -14.88
C PRO A 346 13.47 13.78 -14.56
N THR A 347 13.99 14.17 -13.40
CA THR A 347 15.29 13.68 -12.93
C THR A 347 15.16 12.24 -12.44
N LEU A 348 15.91 11.31 -13.07
CA LEU A 348 16.00 9.92 -12.64
C LEU A 348 16.90 9.84 -11.40
N VAL A 349 16.34 9.40 -10.26
CA VAL A 349 17.08 9.21 -8.99
C VAL A 349 17.59 7.77 -8.87
N ALA A 350 16.76 6.78 -9.16
CA ALA A 350 17.12 5.35 -9.17
C ALA A 350 16.24 4.57 -10.15
N ASP A 351 16.81 3.53 -10.80
CA ASP A 351 16.11 2.67 -11.78
C ASP A 351 16.31 1.16 -11.52
N CYS A 352 16.62 0.82 -10.29
CA CYS A 352 17.08 -0.52 -9.89
C CYS A 352 16.36 -1.06 -8.64
N LEU A 353 15.22 -0.47 -8.28
CA LEU A 353 14.48 -0.83 -7.08
C LEU A 353 13.70 -2.15 -7.29
N PHE A 354 13.65 -2.98 -6.24
CA PHE A 354 13.05 -4.32 -6.34
C PHE A 354 11.63 -4.35 -5.79
N ALA A 355 10.66 -4.07 -6.67
CA ALA A 355 9.24 -3.93 -6.32
C ALA A 355 9.04 -2.93 -5.17
N PRO A 356 9.45 -1.66 -5.32
CA PRO A 356 9.32 -0.65 -4.28
C PRO A 356 7.85 -0.31 -4.04
N THR A 357 7.49 0.06 -2.81
CA THR A 357 6.08 0.26 -2.44
C THR A 357 5.78 1.58 -1.74
N SER A 358 6.67 2.09 -0.90
CA SER A 358 6.42 3.34 -0.18
C SER A 358 7.71 4.03 0.22
N MET A 359 7.61 5.32 0.52
CA MET A 359 8.73 6.21 0.81
C MET A 359 8.56 6.96 2.12
N ALA A 360 9.68 7.20 2.82
CA ALA A 360 9.75 8.17 3.92
C ALA A 360 11.05 8.96 3.83
N LEU A 361 10.97 10.27 4.04
CA LEU A 361 12.12 11.17 3.88
C LEU A 361 12.57 11.76 5.23
N ASP A 362 13.86 11.71 5.48
CA ASP A 362 14.53 12.57 6.44
C ASP A 362 15.09 13.78 5.70
N GLU A 363 14.28 14.84 5.57
CA GLU A 363 14.70 16.05 4.85
C GLU A 363 15.96 16.70 5.45
N ALA A 364 16.10 16.62 6.79
CA ALA A 364 17.27 17.22 7.46
C ALA A 364 18.57 16.50 7.14
N ALA A 365 18.50 15.20 6.89
CA ALA A 365 19.64 14.37 6.51
C ALA A 365 19.79 14.21 4.99
N GLY A 366 18.80 14.61 4.19
CA GLY A 366 18.74 14.30 2.76
C GLY A 366 18.67 12.80 2.50
N LEU A 367 18.05 12.02 3.41
CA LEU A 367 18.02 10.57 3.34
C LEU A 367 16.60 10.04 3.10
N LEU A 368 16.40 9.41 1.95
CA LEU A 368 15.17 8.75 1.59
C LEU A 368 15.23 7.27 1.97
N TYR A 369 14.15 6.78 2.58
CA TYR A 369 13.91 5.37 2.88
C TYR A 369 12.86 4.82 1.94
N VAL A 370 13.12 3.66 1.33
CA VAL A 370 12.20 2.99 0.39
C VAL A 370 11.98 1.56 0.84
N THR A 371 10.73 1.16 0.98
CA THR A 371 10.34 -0.25 1.19
C THR A 371 10.40 -1.00 -0.13
N GLU A 372 10.99 -2.19 -0.11
CA GLU A 372 11.02 -3.12 -1.25
C GLU A 372 10.28 -4.42 -0.88
N LEU A 373 9.09 -4.59 -1.43
CA LEU A 373 8.17 -5.71 -1.15
C LEU A 373 8.84 -7.06 -1.43
N ALA A 374 9.35 -7.24 -2.65
CA ALA A 374 9.90 -8.51 -3.09
C ALA A 374 11.27 -8.79 -2.42
N GLY A 375 11.99 -7.75 -2.01
CA GLY A 375 13.22 -7.85 -1.26
C GLY A 375 13.02 -8.11 0.23
N GLY A 376 11.82 -7.84 0.76
CA GLY A 376 11.55 -7.90 2.20
C GLY A 376 12.48 -6.99 2.99
N ARG A 377 12.74 -5.76 2.51
CA ARG A 377 13.76 -4.89 3.08
C ARG A 377 13.40 -3.41 2.96
N ILE A 378 14.18 -2.58 3.65
CA ILE A 378 14.24 -1.15 3.45
C ILE A 378 15.62 -0.82 2.90
N VAL A 379 15.65 -0.02 1.85
CA VAL A 379 16.87 0.58 1.32
C VAL A 379 16.87 2.09 1.55
N THR A 380 18.04 2.69 1.61
CA THR A 380 18.24 4.13 1.69
C THR A 380 18.86 4.67 0.40
N ILE A 381 18.47 5.90 0.06
CA ILE A 381 19.00 6.68 -1.07
C ILE A 381 19.38 8.05 -0.52
N GLU A 382 20.61 8.46 -0.72
CA GLU A 382 21.04 9.84 -0.44
C GLU A 382 20.50 10.73 -1.56
N LEU A 383 19.74 11.76 -1.20
CA LEU A 383 19.30 12.78 -2.14
C LEU A 383 20.32 13.93 -2.11
N ASP A 384 20.71 14.38 -3.29
CA ASP A 384 21.56 15.57 -3.40
C ASP A 384 20.82 16.79 -2.82
N PRO A 385 21.48 17.63 -1.97
CA PRO A 385 20.85 18.76 -1.28
C PRO A 385 20.41 19.89 -2.22
#